data_47234bacbc7b2df39cd1c5bf1bb94fcf
#
_entry.id   47234bacbc7b2df39cd1c5bf1bb94fcf
#
_cell.length_a   1.000
_cell.length_b   1.000
_cell.length_c   1.000
_cell.angle_alpha   90.00
_cell.angle_beta   90.00
_cell.angle_gamma   90.00
#
_symmetry.space_group_name_H-M   'P 1'
#
loop_
_entity.id
_entity.type
_entity.pdbx_description
1 polymer ?
#
loop_
_entity_poly.entity_id
_entity_poly.type
_entity_poly.pdbx_seq_one_letter_code
_entity_poly.pdbx_strand_id
1 'polypeptide(L)'
;MRKLCLKIHRWLALPLGAVMTVLCFSGLAILLFKDLAPLFDMNAKEIPLYTDIVRLHRWLFMKPENAHDGGLSLGRILTAVTSMCMVLVLLSGVVVWWPKSKKALKSRLTVSTNKGFRRFVYDSHVSLGIYVFIFLFLMALTGPVFSFGWYRQGMSKLFGQPMPPKEMKAQLSKDGAKHGETNEKAFAQPDTSKMKGLSQAQKDGTQDMKGDQQGKKPKGGKLFKQLHTGSWGGWFSRVLYAIAAFIGGFLPISGYYLWWKRRSTKKRKA
;
A
#
# COMPACT_ATOMS: atom_id res chain seq x y z
N MET A 1 23.07 13.75 17.91
CA MET A 1 21.84 13.20 17.31
C MET A 1 21.70 13.52 15.82
N ARG A 2 21.69 14.78 15.35
CA ARG A 2 21.47 15.14 13.94
C ARG A 2 22.45 14.49 12.94
N LYS A 3 23.75 14.38 13.30
CA LYS A 3 24.75 13.71 12.44
C LYS A 3 24.46 12.19 12.30
N LEU A 4 24.00 11.55 13.38
CA LEU A 4 23.61 10.14 13.35
C LEU A 4 22.36 9.93 12.48
N CYS A 5 21.31 10.73 12.67
CA CYS A 5 20.10 10.67 11.86
C CYS A 5 20.40 10.88 10.36
N LEU A 6 21.32 11.79 10.02
CA LEU A 6 21.75 11.98 8.64
C LEU A 6 22.52 10.76 8.08
N LYS A 7 23.31 10.05 8.91
CA LYS A 7 23.92 8.78 8.49
C LYS A 7 22.85 7.72 8.25
N ILE A 8 21.94 7.52 9.21
CA ILE A 8 20.83 6.55 9.08
C ILE A 8 19.99 6.85 7.82
N HIS A 9 19.56 8.10 7.68
CA HIS A 9 18.77 8.54 6.51
C HIS A 9 19.45 8.17 5.18
N ARG A 10 20.75 8.46 5.04
CA ARG A 10 21.48 8.16 3.79
C ARG A 10 21.76 6.68 3.58
N TRP A 11 22.19 5.98 4.66
CA TRP A 11 22.58 4.57 4.54
C TRP A 11 21.39 3.66 4.26
N LEU A 12 20.19 4.00 4.76
CA LEU A 12 18.97 3.28 4.43
C LEU A 12 18.37 3.74 3.09
N ALA A 13 18.33 5.06 2.83
CA ALA A 13 17.71 5.58 1.62
C ALA A 13 18.48 5.23 0.33
N LEU A 14 19.82 5.10 0.37
CA LEU A 14 20.59 4.79 -0.82
C LEU A 14 20.33 3.37 -1.35
N PRO A 15 20.46 2.28 -0.57
CA PRO A 15 20.23 0.93 -1.10
C PRO A 15 18.75 0.65 -1.40
N LEU A 16 17.83 1.23 -0.63
CA LEU A 16 16.40 0.96 -0.75
C LEU A 16 15.65 1.97 -1.63
N GLY A 17 16.31 3.05 -2.03
CA GLY A 17 15.67 4.16 -2.74
C GLY A 17 15.05 3.75 -4.08
N ALA A 18 15.69 2.85 -4.84
CA ALA A 18 15.12 2.33 -6.08
C ALA A 18 13.80 1.59 -5.84
N VAL A 19 13.76 0.70 -4.83
CA VAL A 19 12.55 -0.03 -4.46
C VAL A 19 11.47 0.93 -3.97
N MET A 20 11.84 1.94 -3.14
CA MET A 20 10.91 2.98 -2.67
C MET A 20 10.30 3.75 -3.85
N THR A 21 11.10 4.12 -4.85
CA THR A 21 10.64 4.80 -6.07
C THR A 21 9.60 3.94 -6.80
N VAL A 22 9.90 2.65 -7.02
CA VAL A 22 8.99 1.71 -7.66
C VAL A 22 7.69 1.56 -6.87
N LEU A 23 7.76 1.43 -5.54
CA LEU A 23 6.58 1.32 -4.67
C LEU A 23 5.71 2.58 -4.71
N CYS A 24 6.30 3.77 -4.70
CA CYS A 24 5.56 5.02 -4.76
C CYS A 24 4.84 5.18 -6.12
N PHE A 25 5.53 4.99 -7.24
CA PHE A 25 4.92 5.16 -8.55
C PHE A 25 3.92 4.05 -8.90
N SER A 26 4.19 2.80 -8.53
CA SER A 26 3.22 1.71 -8.72
C SER A 26 1.99 1.89 -7.82
N GLY A 27 2.16 2.37 -6.58
CA GLY A 27 1.06 2.72 -5.69
C GLY A 27 0.20 3.87 -6.25
N LEU A 28 0.84 4.92 -6.77
CA LEU A 28 0.16 6.01 -7.48
C LEU A 28 -0.65 5.48 -8.67
N ALA A 29 -0.05 4.66 -9.51
CA ALA A 29 -0.73 4.09 -10.67
C ALA A 29 -1.96 3.26 -10.25
N ILE A 30 -1.85 2.43 -9.19
CA ILE A 30 -3.00 1.68 -8.65
C ILE A 30 -4.13 2.60 -8.19
N LEU A 31 -3.81 3.72 -7.54
CA LEU A 31 -4.81 4.72 -7.12
C LEU A 31 -5.49 5.34 -8.34
N LEU A 32 -4.72 5.79 -9.32
CA LEU A 32 -5.25 6.42 -10.54
C LEU A 32 -6.12 5.46 -11.34
N PHE A 33 -5.70 4.22 -11.57
CA PHE A 33 -6.51 3.23 -12.27
C PHE A 33 -7.85 3.00 -11.58
N LYS A 34 -7.87 2.93 -10.25
CA LYS A 34 -9.11 2.72 -9.49
C LYS A 34 -10.07 3.90 -9.57
N ASP A 35 -9.54 5.11 -9.69
CA ASP A 35 -10.34 6.33 -9.69
C ASP A 35 -10.79 6.72 -11.10
N LEU A 36 -9.97 6.42 -12.11
CA LEU A 36 -10.24 6.78 -13.50
C LEU A 36 -11.04 5.71 -14.26
N ALA A 37 -10.81 4.41 -14.01
CA ALA A 37 -11.50 3.35 -14.74
C ALA A 37 -13.04 3.47 -14.71
N PRO A 38 -13.69 3.80 -13.58
CA PRO A 38 -15.14 3.99 -13.54
C PRO A 38 -15.65 5.17 -14.39
N LEU A 39 -14.80 6.16 -14.68
CA LEU A 39 -15.16 7.29 -15.55
C LEU A 39 -15.31 6.87 -17.03
N PHE A 40 -14.75 5.71 -17.39
CA PHE A 40 -14.81 5.12 -18.72
C PHE A 40 -15.65 3.83 -18.74
N ASP A 41 -16.53 3.64 -17.76
CA ASP A 41 -17.36 2.43 -17.58
C ASP A 41 -16.56 1.12 -17.55
N MET A 42 -15.27 1.20 -17.15
CA MET A 42 -14.36 0.06 -17.08
C MET A 42 -14.13 -0.39 -15.65
N ASN A 43 -13.99 -1.70 -15.46
CA ASN A 43 -13.51 -2.24 -14.18
C ASN A 43 -11.97 -2.31 -14.21
N ALA A 44 -11.31 -1.59 -13.32
CA ALA A 44 -9.84 -1.59 -13.26
C ALA A 44 -9.22 -2.99 -13.20
N LYS A 45 -9.90 -3.98 -12.63
CA LYS A 45 -9.40 -5.36 -12.52
C LYS A 45 -9.37 -6.12 -13.84
N GLU A 46 -10.15 -5.69 -14.82
CA GLU A 46 -10.22 -6.29 -16.15
C GLU A 46 -9.10 -5.79 -17.07
N ILE A 47 -8.40 -4.73 -16.64
CA ILE A 47 -7.28 -4.17 -17.38
C ILE A 47 -6.00 -4.98 -17.03
N PRO A 48 -5.36 -5.69 -17.99
CA PRO A 48 -4.16 -6.49 -17.73
C PRO A 48 -3.03 -5.67 -17.07
N LEU A 49 -2.78 -4.46 -17.59
CA LEU A 49 -1.78 -3.54 -17.05
C LEU A 49 -2.00 -3.24 -15.56
N TYR A 50 -3.24 -3.08 -15.12
CA TYR A 50 -3.55 -2.87 -13.70
C TYR A 50 -3.11 -4.06 -12.84
N THR A 51 -3.37 -5.28 -13.29
CA THR A 51 -2.98 -6.50 -12.56
C THR A 51 -1.47 -6.63 -12.46
N ASP A 52 -0.73 -6.27 -13.50
CA ASP A 52 0.73 -6.28 -13.51
C ASP A 52 1.33 -5.21 -12.60
N ILE A 53 0.75 -4.01 -12.58
CA ILE A 53 1.16 -2.96 -11.63
C ILE A 53 0.90 -3.40 -10.18
N VAL A 54 -0.22 -4.07 -9.90
CA VAL A 54 -0.50 -4.63 -8.57
C VAL A 54 0.52 -5.72 -8.21
N ARG A 55 0.93 -6.58 -9.15
CA ARG A 55 1.99 -7.59 -8.95
C ARG A 55 3.33 -6.92 -8.66
N LEU A 56 3.69 -5.89 -9.42
CA LEU A 56 4.89 -5.09 -9.18
C LEU A 56 4.89 -4.47 -7.78
N HIS A 57 3.81 -3.78 -7.41
CA HIS A 57 3.70 -3.10 -6.11
C HIS A 57 3.76 -4.05 -4.92
N ARG A 58 3.14 -5.23 -5.02
CA ARG A 58 3.01 -6.17 -3.89
C ARG A 58 4.14 -7.18 -3.79
N TRP A 59 4.74 -7.58 -4.91
CA TRP A 59 5.68 -8.70 -4.99
C TRP A 59 6.91 -8.44 -5.86
N LEU A 60 7.08 -7.25 -6.43
CA LEU A 60 8.14 -6.95 -7.42
C LEU A 60 8.21 -8.03 -8.51
N PHE A 61 7.06 -8.49 -8.99
CA PHE A 61 6.87 -9.64 -9.90
C PHE A 61 7.31 -11.01 -9.37
N MET A 62 7.87 -11.10 -8.15
CA MET A 62 8.29 -12.35 -7.52
C MET A 62 7.14 -13.00 -6.74
N LYS A 63 6.08 -13.39 -7.44
CA LYS A 63 4.94 -14.11 -6.83
C LYS A 63 5.36 -15.55 -6.54
N PRO A 64 5.01 -16.16 -5.37
CA PRO A 64 5.25 -17.57 -5.13
C PRO A 64 4.41 -18.42 -6.10
N GLU A 65 4.98 -19.49 -6.64
CA GLU A 65 4.29 -20.41 -7.56
C GLU A 65 3.10 -21.08 -6.88
N ASN A 66 3.22 -21.40 -5.59
CA ASN A 66 2.14 -21.99 -4.77
C ASN A 66 1.41 -20.90 -3.97
N ALA A 67 0.51 -20.17 -4.64
CA ALA A 67 -0.25 -19.08 -4.01
C ALA A 67 -1.25 -19.56 -2.93
N HIS A 68 -1.53 -20.87 -2.84
CA HIS A 68 -2.45 -21.46 -1.87
C HIS A 68 -1.90 -21.48 -0.43
N ASP A 69 -0.58 -21.56 -0.24
CA ASP A 69 0.02 -21.71 1.11
C ASP A 69 0.30 -20.40 1.86
N GLY A 70 -0.15 -19.25 1.35
CA GLY A 70 0.10 -17.97 2.03
C GLY A 70 1.58 -17.62 2.19
N GLY A 71 2.48 -18.32 1.47
CA GLY A 71 3.92 -18.24 1.56
C GLY A 71 4.45 -16.81 1.35
N LEU A 72 5.47 -16.45 2.12
CA LEU A 72 6.19 -15.20 1.98
C LEU A 72 7.13 -15.31 0.79
N SER A 73 6.77 -14.73 -0.37
CA SER A 73 7.72 -14.60 -1.48
C SER A 73 8.82 -13.59 -1.15
N LEU A 74 10.00 -13.77 -1.75
CA LEU A 74 11.11 -12.85 -1.60
C LEU A 74 10.70 -11.40 -1.92
N GLY A 75 9.95 -11.19 -3.01
CA GLY A 75 9.45 -9.87 -3.37
C GLY A 75 8.53 -9.26 -2.32
N ARG A 76 7.67 -10.07 -1.67
CA ARG A 76 6.79 -9.63 -0.58
C ARG A 76 7.58 -9.26 0.68
N ILE A 77 8.63 -10.02 1.00
CA ILE A 77 9.54 -9.69 2.11
C ILE A 77 10.25 -8.38 1.81
N LEU A 78 10.82 -8.24 0.61
CA LEU A 78 11.57 -7.06 0.21
C LEU A 78 10.71 -5.78 0.23
N THR A 79 9.49 -5.83 -0.30
CA THR A 79 8.57 -4.68 -0.25
C THR A 79 8.19 -4.30 1.18
N ALA A 80 7.93 -5.27 2.04
CA ALA A 80 7.56 -5.04 3.43
C ALA A 80 8.74 -4.49 4.26
N VAL A 81 9.94 -5.08 4.11
CA VAL A 81 11.16 -4.61 4.79
C VAL A 81 11.52 -3.20 4.33
N THR A 82 11.44 -2.93 3.01
CA THR A 82 11.65 -1.58 2.46
C THR A 82 10.67 -0.58 3.07
N SER A 83 9.40 -0.96 3.22
CA SER A 83 8.38 -0.11 3.85
C SER A 83 8.68 0.18 5.32
N MET A 84 9.16 -0.81 6.09
CA MET A 84 9.60 -0.61 7.48
C MET A 84 10.81 0.30 7.56
N CYS A 85 11.81 0.10 6.70
CA CYS A 85 12.98 0.97 6.63
C CYS A 85 12.61 2.41 6.21
N MET A 86 11.60 2.56 5.34
CA MET A 86 11.08 3.88 4.95
C MET A 86 10.54 4.66 6.16
N VAL A 87 9.89 4.01 7.13
CA VAL A 87 9.47 4.65 8.39
C VAL A 87 10.69 5.28 9.09
N LEU A 88 11.81 4.55 9.20
CA LEU A 88 13.05 5.06 9.81
C LEU A 88 13.66 6.20 8.97
N VAL A 89 13.65 6.09 7.66
CA VAL A 89 14.12 7.15 6.74
C VAL A 89 13.31 8.42 6.94
N LEU A 90 11.98 8.32 6.98
CA LEU A 90 11.08 9.46 7.17
C LEU A 90 11.29 10.13 8.54
N LEU A 91 11.34 9.35 9.61
CA LEU A 91 11.59 9.87 10.97
C LEU A 91 12.95 10.54 11.07
N SER A 92 14.01 9.90 10.55
CA SER A 92 15.35 10.49 10.53
C SER A 92 15.39 11.77 9.65
N GLY A 93 14.61 11.81 8.58
CA GLY A 93 14.43 12.98 7.72
C GLY A 93 13.87 14.18 8.46
N VAL A 94 12.82 13.98 9.28
CA VAL A 94 12.24 15.03 10.12
C VAL A 94 13.26 15.59 11.12
N VAL A 95 14.03 14.73 11.78
CA VAL A 95 15.09 15.18 12.73
C VAL A 95 16.17 16.00 12.01
N VAL A 96 16.55 15.59 10.80
CA VAL A 96 17.50 16.34 9.97
C VAL A 96 16.89 17.65 9.47
N TRP A 97 15.60 17.63 9.15
CA TRP A 97 14.86 18.80 8.70
C TRP A 97 14.64 19.84 9.80
N TRP A 98 14.55 19.46 11.08
CA TRP A 98 14.14 20.35 12.16
C TRP A 98 14.89 21.68 12.19
N PRO A 99 14.21 22.85 12.01
CA PRO A 99 14.86 24.16 11.97
C PRO A 99 15.22 24.66 13.36
N LYS A 100 16.34 25.39 13.45
CA LYS A 100 16.78 26.01 14.73
C LYS A 100 16.31 27.45 14.92
N SER A 101 15.75 28.09 13.88
CA SER A 101 15.28 29.46 13.91
C SER A 101 14.12 29.69 12.95
N LYS A 102 13.32 30.75 13.15
CA LYS A 102 12.21 31.14 12.26
C LYS A 102 12.70 31.42 10.84
N LYS A 103 13.88 32.04 10.67
CA LYS A 103 14.50 32.29 9.35
C LYS A 103 14.86 30.96 8.65
N ALA A 104 15.41 29.99 9.39
CA ALA A 104 15.70 28.67 8.87
C ALA A 104 14.42 27.89 8.52
N LEU A 105 13.36 28.03 9.30
CA LEU A 105 12.05 27.44 9.01
C LEU A 105 11.51 27.94 7.67
N LYS A 106 11.43 29.26 7.46
CA LYS A 106 11.00 29.86 6.19
C LYS A 106 11.83 29.34 5.01
N SER A 107 13.17 29.31 5.13
CA SER A 107 14.06 28.82 4.08
C SER A 107 13.88 27.31 3.78
N ARG A 108 13.42 26.51 4.73
CA ARG A 108 13.20 25.05 4.54
C ARG A 108 11.82 24.69 4.03
N LEU A 109 10.88 25.61 4.13
CA LEU A 109 9.52 25.46 3.60
C LEU A 109 9.40 26.03 2.18
N THR A 110 10.40 26.77 1.69
CA THR A 110 10.37 27.39 0.38
C THR A 110 11.36 26.74 -0.58
N VAL A 111 10.98 26.65 -1.85
CA VAL A 111 11.83 26.17 -2.94
C VAL A 111 12.36 27.36 -3.72
N SER A 112 13.68 27.50 -3.79
CA SER A 112 14.34 28.59 -4.53
C SER A 112 14.60 28.15 -5.98
N THR A 113 14.02 28.86 -6.93
CA THR A 113 14.18 28.60 -8.37
C THR A 113 15.39 29.35 -8.98
N ASN A 114 15.82 30.48 -8.38
CA ASN A 114 16.80 31.39 -8.95
C ASN A 114 18.26 31.13 -8.53
N LYS A 115 18.53 30.06 -7.75
CA LYS A 115 19.86 29.75 -7.17
C LYS A 115 20.54 28.53 -7.80
N GLY A 116 20.17 28.21 -9.05
CA GLY A 116 20.72 27.11 -9.82
C GLY A 116 20.11 25.72 -9.45
N PHE A 117 20.24 24.76 -10.37
CA PHE A 117 19.57 23.46 -10.34
C PHE A 117 19.87 22.63 -9.08
N ARG A 118 21.13 22.61 -8.62
CA ARG A 118 21.50 21.89 -7.40
C ARG A 118 20.76 22.41 -6.15
N ARG A 119 20.59 23.72 -6.05
CA ARG A 119 19.87 24.35 -4.95
C ARG A 119 18.39 24.07 -5.06
N PHE A 120 17.82 24.14 -6.25
CA PHE A 120 16.43 23.77 -6.52
C PHE A 120 16.14 22.34 -6.09
N VAL A 121 16.95 21.34 -6.49
CA VAL A 121 16.76 19.93 -6.10
C VAL A 121 16.89 19.75 -4.59
N TYR A 122 17.83 20.44 -3.94
CA TYR A 122 17.97 20.38 -2.48
C TYR A 122 16.74 20.95 -1.77
N ASP A 123 16.30 22.14 -2.16
CA ASP A 123 15.14 22.80 -1.55
C ASP A 123 13.86 21.99 -1.80
N SER A 124 13.67 21.45 -3.00
CA SER A 124 12.55 20.58 -3.33
C SER A 124 12.55 19.32 -2.48
N HIS A 125 13.68 18.63 -2.32
CA HIS A 125 13.78 17.43 -1.46
C HIS A 125 13.41 17.77 -0.01
N VAL A 126 13.92 18.87 0.53
CA VAL A 126 13.74 19.27 1.93
C VAL A 126 12.33 19.80 2.20
N SER A 127 11.80 20.63 1.30
CA SER A 127 10.49 21.27 1.44
C SER A 127 9.36 20.30 1.11
N LEU A 128 9.38 19.67 -0.07
CA LEU A 128 8.33 18.71 -0.45
C LEU A 128 8.32 17.49 0.45
N GLY A 129 9.50 17.04 0.90
CA GLY A 129 9.60 15.91 1.83
C GLY A 129 8.82 16.13 3.13
N ILE A 130 8.84 17.33 3.71
CA ILE A 130 8.08 17.60 4.94
C ILE A 130 6.58 17.79 4.66
N TYR A 131 6.19 18.38 3.54
CA TYR A 131 4.79 18.54 3.19
C TYR A 131 4.06 17.21 2.99
N VAL A 132 4.73 16.23 2.37
CA VAL A 132 4.13 14.91 2.12
C VAL A 132 4.44 13.88 3.22
N PHE A 133 5.21 14.27 4.23
CA PHE A 133 5.71 13.37 5.30
C PHE A 133 4.61 12.53 5.91
N ILE A 134 3.51 13.14 6.35
CA ILE A 134 2.46 12.43 7.09
C ILE A 134 1.79 11.34 6.23
N PHE A 135 1.54 11.63 4.96
CA PHE A 135 0.91 10.69 4.04
C PHE A 135 1.85 9.53 3.72
N LEU A 136 3.12 9.82 3.41
CA LEU A 136 4.14 8.79 3.18
C LEU A 136 4.39 7.94 4.42
N PHE A 137 4.36 8.56 5.61
CA PHE A 137 4.51 7.86 6.87
C PHE A 137 3.37 6.88 7.12
N LEU A 138 2.11 7.29 6.88
CA LEU A 138 0.95 6.42 6.99
C LEU A 138 0.98 5.27 5.98
N MET A 139 1.37 5.53 4.73
CA MET A 139 1.55 4.49 3.71
C MET A 139 2.64 3.49 4.12
N ALA A 140 3.79 3.98 4.57
CA ALA A 140 4.92 3.15 4.98
C ALA A 140 4.60 2.31 6.23
N LEU A 141 3.93 2.92 7.23
CA LEU A 141 3.54 2.26 8.46
C LEU A 141 2.50 1.16 8.23
N THR A 142 1.58 1.35 7.29
CA THR A 142 0.51 0.39 7.01
C THR A 142 0.89 -0.68 5.98
N GLY A 143 1.93 -0.46 5.17
CA GLY A 143 2.39 -1.41 4.15
C GLY A 143 2.66 -2.82 4.68
N PRO A 144 3.50 -2.99 5.73
CA PRO A 144 3.86 -4.30 6.28
C PRO A 144 2.68 -5.08 6.89
N VAL A 145 1.58 -4.41 7.24
CA VAL A 145 0.34 -5.05 7.75
C VAL A 145 -0.21 -6.07 6.75
N PHE A 146 -0.02 -5.82 5.45
CA PHE A 146 -0.50 -6.73 4.40
C PHE A 146 0.44 -7.91 4.15
N SER A 147 1.67 -7.86 4.65
CA SER A 147 2.69 -8.89 4.41
C SER A 147 2.93 -9.76 5.63
N PHE A 148 3.05 -9.18 6.83
CA PHE A 148 3.43 -9.90 8.03
C PHE A 148 2.25 -10.03 9.02
N GLY A 149 1.90 -11.28 9.37
CA GLY A 149 0.83 -11.57 10.34
C GLY A 149 1.13 -11.02 11.75
N TRP A 150 2.37 -11.16 12.21
CA TRP A 150 2.80 -10.62 13.51
C TRP A 150 2.71 -9.09 13.56
N TYR A 151 3.11 -8.41 12.48
CA TYR A 151 3.04 -6.95 12.39
C TYR A 151 1.58 -6.48 12.40
N ARG A 152 0.71 -7.18 11.67
CA ARG A 152 -0.74 -6.93 11.69
C ARG A 152 -1.32 -7.06 13.09
N GLN A 153 -0.93 -8.12 13.84
CA GLN A 153 -1.39 -8.33 15.21
C GLN A 153 -0.96 -7.18 16.13
N GLY A 154 0.32 -6.76 16.06
CA GLY A 154 0.82 -5.63 16.82
C GLY A 154 0.06 -4.34 16.51
N MET A 155 -0.11 -4.02 15.22
CA MET A 155 -0.84 -2.84 14.78
C MET A 155 -2.32 -2.89 15.18
N SER A 156 -2.98 -4.06 15.10
CA SER A 156 -4.38 -4.22 15.52
C SER A 156 -4.54 -3.97 17.02
N LYS A 157 -3.62 -4.45 17.84
CA LYS A 157 -3.61 -4.17 19.29
C LYS A 157 -3.41 -2.68 19.55
N LEU A 158 -2.45 -2.04 18.87
CA LEU A 158 -2.15 -0.62 19.03
C LEU A 158 -3.35 0.29 18.68
N PHE A 159 -4.09 -0.07 17.62
CA PHE A 159 -5.28 0.69 17.17
C PHE A 159 -6.60 0.19 17.76
N GLY A 160 -6.58 -0.71 18.76
CA GLY A 160 -7.78 -1.24 19.40
C GLY A 160 -8.71 -1.98 18.42
N GLN A 161 -8.17 -2.57 17.34
CA GLN A 161 -8.98 -3.26 16.35
C GLN A 161 -9.19 -4.72 16.72
N PRO A 162 -10.45 -5.22 16.73
CA PRO A 162 -10.71 -6.62 17.03
C PRO A 162 -10.12 -7.52 15.94
N MET A 163 -9.35 -8.51 16.36
CA MET A 163 -8.88 -9.60 15.50
C MET A 163 -9.87 -10.76 15.58
N PRO A 164 -10.23 -11.38 14.45
CA PRO A 164 -11.01 -12.62 14.50
C PRO A 164 -10.20 -13.70 15.24
N PRO A 165 -10.81 -14.45 16.16
CA PRO A 165 -10.19 -15.58 16.84
C PRO A 165 -9.58 -16.55 15.82
N LYS A 166 -8.46 -17.22 16.16
CA LYS A 166 -7.80 -18.20 15.27
C LYS A 166 -8.75 -19.32 14.82
N GLU A 167 -9.68 -19.67 15.69
CA GLU A 167 -10.71 -20.70 15.46
C GLU A 167 -11.72 -20.34 14.35
N MET A 168 -12.13 -19.07 14.27
CA MET A 168 -13.03 -18.60 13.21
C MET A 168 -12.36 -18.62 11.82
N LYS A 169 -11.03 -18.45 11.73
CA LYS A 169 -10.29 -18.60 10.48
C LYS A 169 -10.19 -20.05 10.02
N ALA A 170 -10.08 -21.00 10.96
CA ALA A 170 -10.04 -22.42 10.66
C ALA A 170 -11.42 -22.93 10.19
N GLN A 171 -12.51 -22.41 10.74
CA GLN A 171 -13.86 -22.72 10.27
C GLN A 171 -14.16 -22.11 8.90
N LEU A 172 -13.83 -20.83 8.65
CA LEU A 172 -14.01 -20.20 7.33
C LEU A 172 -13.22 -20.92 6.22
N SER A 173 -12.03 -21.45 6.54
CA SER A 173 -11.24 -22.22 5.55
C SER A 173 -11.84 -23.61 5.31
N LYS A 174 -12.46 -24.23 6.31
CA LYS A 174 -13.15 -25.53 6.19
C LYS A 174 -14.50 -25.40 5.44
N ASP A 175 -15.23 -24.32 5.67
CA ASP A 175 -16.51 -24.06 4.98
C ASP A 175 -16.27 -23.65 3.50
N GLY A 176 -15.18 -22.93 3.22
CA GLY A 176 -14.75 -22.62 1.85
C GLY A 176 -14.32 -23.86 1.06
N ALA A 177 -13.71 -24.86 1.72
CA ALA A 177 -13.33 -26.13 1.10
C ALA A 177 -14.55 -27.04 0.82
N LYS A 178 -15.54 -27.05 1.72
CA LYS A 178 -16.77 -27.83 1.52
C LYS A 178 -17.66 -27.30 0.41
N HIS A 179 -17.65 -25.98 0.13
CA HIS A 179 -18.40 -25.41 -1.00
C HIS A 179 -17.70 -25.62 -2.35
N GLY A 180 -16.40 -25.91 -2.37
CA GLY A 180 -15.66 -26.31 -3.59
C GLY A 180 -15.94 -27.76 -4.02
N GLU A 181 -16.11 -28.67 -3.08
CA GLU A 181 -16.37 -30.09 -3.39
C GLU A 181 -17.79 -30.40 -3.82
N THR A 182 -18.78 -29.61 -3.41
CA THR A 182 -20.17 -29.82 -3.83
C THR A 182 -20.47 -29.37 -5.27
N ASN A 183 -19.67 -28.47 -5.84
CA ASN A 183 -19.86 -28.05 -7.23
C ASN A 183 -19.13 -28.94 -8.25
N GLU A 184 -18.18 -29.78 -7.85
CA GLU A 184 -17.47 -30.67 -8.76
C GLU A 184 -18.20 -32.03 -8.95
N LYS A 185 -19.08 -32.42 -8.04
CA LYS A 185 -19.89 -33.64 -8.15
C LYS A 185 -21.25 -33.44 -8.83
N ALA A 186 -21.65 -32.22 -9.14
CA ALA A 186 -22.93 -31.90 -9.80
C ALA A 186 -22.86 -31.84 -11.32
N PHE A 187 -21.70 -32.11 -11.95
CA PHE A 187 -21.52 -32.02 -13.41
C PHE A 187 -21.22 -33.36 -14.09
N ALA A 188 -21.74 -34.47 -13.53
CA ALA A 188 -21.67 -35.77 -14.19
C ALA A 188 -23.07 -36.33 -14.40
N GLN A 189 -23.51 -36.26 -15.66
CA GLN A 189 -24.65 -36.90 -16.37
C GLN A 189 -26.06 -36.34 -16.15
N PRO A 190 -26.71 -35.91 -17.25
CA PRO A 190 -28.16 -35.69 -17.31
C PRO A 190 -28.88 -36.95 -17.75
N ASP A 191 -29.68 -37.55 -16.89
CA ASP A 191 -30.68 -38.53 -17.29
C ASP A 191 -31.99 -37.81 -17.62
N THR A 192 -32.38 -37.86 -18.92
CA THR A 192 -33.48 -37.11 -19.54
C THR A 192 -34.80 -37.85 -19.47
N SER A 193 -35.27 -38.35 -18.33
CA SER A 193 -36.54 -39.10 -18.34
C SER A 193 -37.50 -38.85 -17.16
N LYS A 194 -37.44 -37.70 -16.46
CA LYS A 194 -38.52 -37.34 -15.51
C LYS A 194 -38.68 -35.83 -15.36
N MET A 195 -39.11 -35.19 -16.45
CA MET A 195 -39.53 -33.78 -16.37
C MET A 195 -40.89 -33.58 -17.05
N LYS A 196 -41.94 -34.17 -16.44
CA LYS A 196 -43.32 -33.76 -16.65
C LYS A 196 -44.12 -34.04 -15.38
N GLY A 197 -44.39 -32.97 -14.63
CA GLY A 197 -45.36 -33.00 -13.54
C GLY A 197 -44.84 -32.49 -12.20
N LEU A 198 -44.62 -31.18 -12.09
CA LEU A 198 -44.67 -30.44 -10.83
C LEU A 198 -44.39 -28.94 -11.06
N SER A 199 -45.21 -28.36 -11.92
CA SER A 199 -45.29 -26.91 -12.06
C SER A 199 -46.72 -26.46 -11.75
N GLN A 200 -47.09 -26.47 -10.47
CA GLN A 200 -48.24 -25.70 -9.94
C GLN A 200 -48.52 -26.16 -8.51
N ALA A 201 -47.76 -25.68 -7.58
CA ALA A 201 -48.16 -25.49 -6.16
C ALA A 201 -46.90 -25.07 -5.36
N GLN A 202 -46.57 -23.83 -5.37
CA GLN A 202 -45.86 -23.11 -4.30
C GLN A 202 -45.58 -21.66 -4.68
N LYS A 203 -46.67 -20.96 -5.07
CA LYS A 203 -46.70 -19.52 -4.93
C LYS A 203 -47.74 -19.22 -3.84
N ASP A 204 -47.33 -19.31 -2.61
CA ASP A 204 -47.88 -18.55 -1.49
C ASP A 204 -47.16 -18.99 -0.22
N GLY A 205 -46.61 -18.06 0.50
CA GLY A 205 -46.13 -18.27 1.87
C GLY A 205 -44.63 -18.39 2.03
N THR A 206 -43.86 -17.36 1.80
CA THR A 206 -42.66 -17.00 2.60
C THR A 206 -42.22 -15.56 2.26
N GLN A 207 -43.07 -14.58 2.55
CA GLN A 207 -42.60 -13.28 2.99
C GLN A 207 -42.22 -13.41 4.46
N ASP A 208 -41.18 -12.68 4.85
CA ASP A 208 -40.67 -12.53 6.22
C ASP A 208 -39.80 -13.67 6.75
N MET A 209 -38.53 -13.68 6.34
CA MET A 209 -37.34 -13.92 7.18
C MET A 209 -36.04 -13.73 6.35
N LYS A 210 -35.87 -12.57 5.74
CA LYS A 210 -34.50 -12.08 5.41
C LYS A 210 -33.96 -11.38 6.64
N GLY A 211 -33.73 -12.14 7.68
CA GLY A 211 -32.89 -11.72 8.79
C GLY A 211 -31.48 -11.41 8.29
N ASP A 212 -31.11 -10.20 8.51
CA ASP A 212 -29.83 -9.51 8.27
C ASP A 212 -28.66 -10.27 8.91
N GLN A 213 -28.23 -11.38 8.35
CA GLN A 213 -26.94 -12.03 8.64
C GLN A 213 -25.90 -11.69 7.58
N GLN A 214 -25.75 -10.37 7.30
CA GLN A 214 -24.50 -9.88 6.79
C GLN A 214 -23.45 -10.05 7.88
N GLY A 215 -22.75 -11.18 7.86
CA GLY A 215 -21.59 -11.43 8.70
C GLY A 215 -20.64 -10.23 8.60
N LYS A 216 -20.61 -9.37 9.63
CA LYS A 216 -19.72 -8.22 9.73
C LYS A 216 -18.28 -8.68 9.52
N LYS A 217 -17.73 -8.52 8.30
CA LYS A 217 -16.31 -8.75 8.03
C LYS A 217 -15.49 -7.99 9.06
N PRO A 218 -14.46 -8.60 9.65
CA PRO A 218 -13.68 -8.00 10.74
C PRO A 218 -13.17 -6.62 10.34
N LYS A 219 -13.51 -5.61 11.15
CA LYS A 219 -13.27 -4.18 10.86
C LYS A 219 -11.78 -3.80 10.73
N GLY A 220 -10.86 -4.53 11.37
CA GLY A 220 -9.44 -4.19 11.44
C GLY A 220 -8.69 -4.14 10.10
N GLY A 221 -8.96 -5.07 9.19
CA GLY A 221 -8.34 -5.06 7.85
C GLY A 221 -8.81 -3.91 6.95
N LYS A 222 -10.02 -3.39 7.20
CA LYS A 222 -10.59 -2.27 6.46
C LYS A 222 -9.91 -0.95 6.81
N LEU A 223 -9.62 -0.71 8.11
CA LEU A 223 -8.93 0.49 8.57
C LEU A 223 -7.54 0.64 7.95
N PHE A 224 -6.70 -0.40 8.04
CA PHE A 224 -5.33 -0.34 7.47
C PHE A 224 -5.34 -0.12 5.97
N LYS A 225 -6.30 -0.73 5.25
CA LYS A 225 -6.48 -0.48 3.82
C LYS A 225 -6.87 0.96 3.55
N GLN A 226 -7.79 1.54 4.32
CA GLN A 226 -8.22 2.93 4.18
C GLN A 226 -7.07 3.89 4.45
N LEU A 227 -6.28 3.67 5.51
CA LEU A 227 -5.10 4.46 5.83
C LEU A 227 -4.00 4.34 4.77
N HIS A 228 -3.81 3.15 4.19
CA HIS A 228 -2.80 2.94 3.15
C HIS A 228 -3.16 3.59 1.81
N THR A 229 -4.43 3.59 1.45
CA THR A 229 -4.92 4.08 0.15
C THR A 229 -5.51 5.48 0.20
N GLY A 230 -5.58 6.10 1.39
CA GLY A 230 -6.20 7.41 1.56
C GLY A 230 -7.72 7.41 1.39
N SER A 231 -8.39 6.24 1.43
CA SER A 231 -9.85 6.17 1.21
C SER A 231 -10.69 6.50 2.45
N TRP A 232 -10.09 6.99 3.54
CA TRP A 232 -10.76 7.37 4.77
C TRP A 232 -11.49 8.73 4.70
N GLY A 233 -11.00 9.68 3.89
CA GLY A 233 -11.55 11.03 3.73
C GLY A 233 -12.12 11.29 2.32
N GLY A 234 -12.63 10.26 1.64
CA GLY A 234 -13.22 10.39 0.31
C GLY A 234 -12.21 10.72 -0.79
N TRP A 235 -12.66 11.43 -1.83
CA TRP A 235 -11.83 11.78 -2.99
C TRP A 235 -10.70 12.75 -2.63
N PHE A 236 -10.95 13.71 -1.72
CA PHE A 236 -9.97 14.70 -1.32
C PHE A 236 -8.71 14.08 -0.71
N SER A 237 -8.88 13.15 0.25
CA SER A 237 -7.74 12.44 0.84
C SER A 237 -7.02 11.56 -0.19
N ARG A 238 -7.73 10.97 -1.16
CA ARG A 238 -7.13 10.19 -2.25
C ARG A 238 -6.25 11.03 -3.15
N VAL A 239 -6.68 12.25 -3.50
CA VAL A 239 -5.87 13.21 -4.25
C VAL A 239 -4.60 13.59 -3.48
N LEU A 240 -4.70 13.87 -2.18
CA LEU A 240 -3.52 14.16 -1.35
C LEU A 240 -2.55 12.97 -1.30
N TYR A 241 -3.07 11.74 -1.20
CA TYR A 241 -2.25 10.52 -1.24
C TYR A 241 -1.60 10.31 -2.62
N ALA A 242 -2.29 10.60 -3.70
CA ALA A 242 -1.74 10.55 -5.06
C ALA A 242 -0.59 11.56 -5.24
N ILE A 243 -0.78 12.80 -4.79
CA ILE A 243 0.27 13.84 -4.80
C ILE A 243 1.45 13.39 -3.93
N ALA A 244 1.19 12.86 -2.73
CA ALA A 244 2.25 12.37 -1.84
C ALA A 244 3.01 11.19 -2.44
N ALA A 245 2.35 10.24 -3.08
CA ALA A 245 2.98 9.12 -3.75
C ALA A 245 3.83 9.59 -4.96
N PHE A 246 3.33 10.55 -5.73
CA PHE A 246 4.07 11.15 -6.84
C PHE A 246 5.36 11.82 -6.34
N ILE A 247 5.26 12.73 -5.39
CA ILE A 247 6.42 13.40 -4.78
C ILE A 247 7.34 12.38 -4.12
N GLY A 248 6.78 11.41 -3.39
CA GLY A 248 7.49 10.33 -2.72
C GLY A 248 8.36 9.50 -3.65
N GLY A 249 7.91 9.27 -4.89
CA GLY A 249 8.69 8.60 -5.92
C GLY A 249 9.92 9.39 -6.37
N PHE A 250 9.86 10.73 -6.36
CA PHE A 250 10.98 11.60 -6.73
C PHE A 250 11.96 11.87 -5.58
N LEU A 251 11.56 11.69 -4.32
CA LEU A 251 12.45 11.94 -3.18
C LEU A 251 13.73 11.07 -3.20
N PRO A 252 13.69 9.74 -3.45
CA PRO A 252 14.92 8.97 -3.55
C PRO A 252 15.79 9.41 -4.74
N ILE A 253 15.20 9.74 -5.88
CA ILE A 253 15.91 10.21 -7.09
C ILE A 253 16.68 11.48 -6.78
N SER A 254 16.02 12.47 -6.16
CA SER A 254 16.67 13.71 -5.73
C SER A 254 17.75 13.45 -4.68
N GLY A 255 17.55 12.49 -3.77
CA GLY A 255 18.54 12.03 -2.78
C GLY A 255 19.81 11.48 -3.44
N TYR A 256 19.67 10.60 -4.45
CA TYR A 256 20.78 10.08 -5.24
C TYR A 256 21.56 11.18 -5.94
N TYR A 257 20.86 12.10 -6.60
CA TYR A 257 21.50 13.26 -7.27
C TYR A 257 22.33 14.10 -6.29
N LEU A 258 21.77 14.43 -5.12
CA LEU A 258 22.46 15.24 -4.10
C LEU A 258 23.68 14.51 -3.50
N TRP A 259 23.57 13.19 -3.29
CA TRP A 259 24.66 12.37 -2.80
C TRP A 259 25.81 12.30 -3.83
N TRP A 260 25.49 12.05 -5.11
CA TRP A 260 26.47 11.98 -6.19
C TRP A 260 27.22 13.30 -6.39
N LYS A 261 26.51 14.41 -6.48
CA LYS A 261 27.12 15.76 -6.62
C LYS A 261 28.03 16.11 -5.43
N ARG A 262 27.68 15.69 -4.22
CA ARG A 262 28.55 15.91 -3.04
C ARG A 262 29.87 15.14 -3.14
N ARG A 263 29.87 13.91 -3.70
CA ARG A 263 31.07 13.12 -3.91
C ARG A 263 31.98 13.72 -4.98
N SER A 264 31.41 14.12 -6.11
CA SER A 264 32.14 14.76 -7.22
C SER A 264 32.86 16.03 -6.79
N THR A 265 32.24 16.85 -5.93
CA THR A 265 32.87 18.08 -5.43
C THR A 265 34.04 17.81 -4.46
N LYS A 266 33.99 16.71 -3.69
CA LYS A 266 35.09 16.32 -2.81
C LYS A 266 36.32 15.81 -3.58
N LYS A 267 36.11 15.02 -4.66
CA LYS A 267 37.19 14.52 -5.51
C LYS A 267 37.93 15.63 -6.27
N ARG A 268 37.28 16.77 -6.55
CA ARG A 268 37.90 17.92 -7.22
C ARG A 268 38.75 18.81 -6.28
N LYS A 269 38.64 18.64 -4.97
CA LYS A 269 39.34 19.41 -3.95
C LYS A 269 40.47 18.61 -3.26
N ALA A 270 40.56 17.31 -3.54
CA ALA A 270 41.67 16.44 -3.16
C ALA A 270 42.62 16.24 -4.35
#